data_0f2c714a335ce9321391c56f8933610c
#
_entry.id   0f2c714a335ce9321391c56f8933610c
#
_cell.length_a   1.000
_cell.length_b   1.000
_cell.length_c   1.000
_cell.angle_alpha   90.00
_cell.angle_beta   90.00
_cell.angle_gamma   90.00
#
_symmetry.space_group_name_H-M   'P 1'
#
loop_
_entity.id
_entity.type
_entity.pdbx_description
1 polymer ?
#
loop_
_entity_poly.entity_id
_entity_poly.type
_entity_poly.pdbx_seq_one_letter_code
_entity_poly.pdbx_strand_id
1 'polypeptide(L)'
;MNEEFREIGLYANTDQPESVKLARECAVDLQKRGIRTSFLSRQADEYFVEGCELLPKDEFFSRPDCIIVLGGDGTLLAVARLASQTGIPLFGINTGKLGFLTEGEGRDFHQLLDSLVSGET
;
A
#
# COMPACT_ATOMS: atom_id res chain seq x y z
N MET A 1 -11.99 8.19 18.44
CA MET A 1 -11.81 8.15 18.02
C MET A 1 -11.54 7.78 16.98
N ASN A 2 -11.49 8.06 16.36
CA ASN A 2 -11.42 7.68 15.33
C ASN A 2 -10.23 7.39 14.87
N GLU A 3 -9.97 6.42 14.62
CA GLU A 3 -8.79 5.88 14.29
C GLU A 3 -8.64 5.71 12.83
N GLU A 4 -9.37 6.44 12.04
CA GLU A 4 -9.27 6.30 10.60
C GLU A 4 -7.95 6.80 10.11
N PHE A 5 -7.39 6.08 9.15
CA PHE A 5 -6.17 6.52 8.50
C PHE A 5 -6.50 7.65 7.54
N ARG A 6 -5.63 8.63 7.47
CA ARG A 6 -5.83 9.77 6.58
C ARG A 6 -4.85 9.78 5.43
N GLU A 7 -3.72 9.14 5.60
CA GLU A 7 -2.71 9.09 4.56
C GLU A 7 -2.10 7.71 4.55
N ILE A 8 -2.08 7.09 3.38
CA ILE A 8 -1.56 5.73 3.24
C ILE A 8 -0.54 5.73 2.12
N GLY A 9 0.61 5.12 2.40
CA GLY A 9 1.63 4.95 1.39
C GLY A 9 1.48 3.61 0.72
N LEU A 10 1.85 3.53 -0.55
CA LEU A 10 1.79 2.29 -1.29
C LEU A 10 3.18 1.94 -1.79
N TYR A 11 3.58 0.71 -1.57
CA TYR A 11 4.86 0.21 -2.04
C TYR A 11 4.62 -1.09 -2.77
N ALA A 12 5.01 -1.16 -4.02
CA ALA A 12 4.77 -2.36 -4.82
C ALA A 12 6.07 -2.95 -5.31
N ASN A 13 6.08 -4.27 -5.45
CA ASN A 13 7.20 -4.95 -6.08
C ASN A 13 7.09 -4.71 -7.57
N THR A 14 7.93 -3.84 -8.12
CA THR A 14 7.82 -3.46 -9.51
C THR A 14 8.22 -4.56 -10.47
N ASP A 15 8.80 -5.64 -9.97
CA ASP A 15 9.13 -6.79 -10.82
C ASP A 15 7.91 -7.68 -11.06
N GLN A 16 6.81 -7.42 -10.38
CA GLN A 16 5.60 -8.22 -10.53
C GLN A 16 4.49 -7.36 -11.09
N PRO A 17 4.05 -7.63 -12.32
CA PRO A 17 2.98 -6.82 -12.92
C PRO A 17 1.71 -6.80 -12.08
N GLU A 18 1.39 -7.89 -11.41
CA GLU A 18 0.21 -7.93 -10.57
C GLU A 18 0.31 -6.95 -9.41
N SER A 19 1.50 -6.80 -8.85
CA SER A 19 1.68 -5.87 -7.76
C SER A 19 1.49 -4.44 -8.22
N VAL A 20 2.04 -4.12 -9.38
CA VAL A 20 1.92 -2.78 -9.94
C VAL A 20 0.46 -2.46 -10.26
N LYS A 21 -0.23 -3.42 -10.87
CA LYS A 21 -1.62 -3.21 -11.20
C LYS A 21 -2.46 -2.99 -9.96
N LEU A 22 -2.23 -3.82 -8.95
CA LEU A 22 -3.01 -3.71 -7.73
C LEU A 22 -2.70 -2.41 -6.99
N ALA A 23 -1.45 -1.95 -7.05
CA ALA A 23 -1.11 -0.68 -6.43
C ALA A 23 -1.89 0.45 -7.05
N ARG A 24 -2.05 0.44 -8.37
CA ARG A 24 -2.85 1.47 -9.01
C ARG A 24 -4.30 1.40 -8.61
N GLU A 25 -4.83 0.19 -8.51
CA GLU A 25 -6.21 0.03 -8.08
C GLU A 25 -6.39 0.50 -6.64
N CYS A 26 -5.43 0.21 -5.80
CA CYS A 26 -5.46 0.70 -4.44
C CYS A 26 -5.50 2.20 -4.39
N ALA A 27 -4.63 2.84 -5.18
CA ALA A 27 -4.53 4.29 -5.16
C ALA A 27 -5.86 4.92 -5.57
N VAL A 28 -6.47 4.39 -6.62
CA VAL A 28 -7.74 4.93 -7.09
C VAL A 28 -8.81 4.77 -6.02
N ASP A 29 -8.86 3.59 -5.42
CA ASP A 29 -9.88 3.33 -4.41
C ASP A 29 -9.69 4.20 -3.18
N LEU A 30 -8.45 4.37 -2.75
CA LEU A 30 -8.18 5.20 -1.59
C LEU A 30 -8.53 6.65 -1.85
N GLN A 31 -8.26 7.13 -3.07
CA GLN A 31 -8.64 8.50 -3.39
C GLN A 31 -10.14 8.68 -3.37
N LYS A 32 -10.87 7.67 -3.81
CA LYS A 32 -12.32 7.77 -3.77
C LYS A 32 -12.84 7.82 -2.36
N ARG A 33 -12.08 7.29 -1.42
CA ARG A 33 -12.46 7.33 -0.02
C ARG A 33 -11.99 8.59 0.67
N GLY A 34 -11.33 9.48 -0.07
CA GLY A 34 -10.85 10.72 0.52
C GLY A 34 -9.56 10.59 1.28
N ILE A 35 -8.81 9.53 1.03
CA ILE A 35 -7.57 9.28 1.73
C ILE A 35 -6.40 9.73 0.87
N ARG A 36 -5.47 10.48 1.48
CA ARG A 36 -4.29 10.87 0.77
C ARG A 36 -3.45 9.65 0.51
N THR A 37 -2.93 9.55 -0.69
CA THR A 37 -2.15 8.40 -1.10
C THR A 37 -0.79 8.87 -1.57
N SER A 38 0.26 8.19 -1.15
CA SER A 38 1.60 8.57 -1.54
C SER A 38 2.35 7.37 -2.08
N PHE A 39 3.31 7.66 -2.96
CA PHE A 39 4.20 6.67 -3.53
C PHE A 39 5.63 7.10 -3.22
N LEU A 40 6.50 6.12 -3.15
CA LEU A 40 7.92 6.42 -3.05
C LEU A 40 8.37 7.00 -4.40
N SER A 41 8.99 8.14 -4.37
CA SER A 41 9.23 8.88 -5.61
C SER A 41 10.03 8.09 -6.62
N ARG A 42 10.95 7.24 -6.20
CA ARG A 42 11.75 6.49 -7.16
C ARG A 42 10.96 5.40 -7.87
N GLN A 43 9.74 5.12 -7.42
CA GLN A 43 8.88 4.14 -8.08
C GLN A 43 7.84 4.79 -8.98
N ALA A 44 7.87 6.09 -9.10
CA ALA A 44 6.82 6.80 -9.81
C ALA A 44 6.70 6.38 -11.26
N ASP A 45 7.82 6.10 -11.90
CA ASP A 45 7.78 5.73 -13.32
C ASP A 45 7.05 4.43 -13.54
N GLU A 46 6.94 3.62 -12.50
CA GLU A 46 6.36 2.29 -12.66
C GLU A 46 4.87 2.29 -12.48
N TYR A 47 4.34 3.08 -11.57
CA TYR A 47 2.92 2.96 -11.30
C TYR A 47 2.29 4.22 -10.70
N PHE A 48 2.79 5.37 -11.08
CA PHE A 48 2.22 6.61 -10.58
C PHE A 48 0.75 6.76 -10.98
N VAL A 49 -0.05 7.25 -10.08
CA VAL A 49 -1.46 7.55 -10.32
C VAL A 49 -1.66 9.02 -10.03
N GLU A 50 -2.30 9.71 -10.95
CA GLU A 50 -2.51 11.14 -10.81
C GLU A 50 -3.30 11.44 -9.56
N GLY A 51 -2.92 12.49 -8.87
CA GLY A 51 -3.58 12.85 -7.64
C GLY A 51 -2.86 12.34 -6.40
N CYS A 52 -1.89 11.45 -6.57
CA CYS A 52 -1.11 10.96 -5.46
C CYS A 52 0.13 11.79 -5.28
N GLU A 53 0.71 11.71 -4.11
CA GLU A 53 1.94 12.42 -3.82
C GLU A 53 3.15 11.53 -4.02
N LEU A 54 4.23 12.12 -4.45
CA LEU A 54 5.50 11.42 -4.54
C LEU A 54 6.37 11.90 -3.40
N LEU A 55 6.83 10.99 -2.57
CA LEU A 55 7.62 11.34 -1.40
C LEU A 55 9.00 10.74 -1.49
N PRO A 56 10.01 11.48 -1.06
CA PRO A 56 11.33 10.90 -0.94
C PRO A 56 11.33 9.87 0.18
N LYS A 57 12.37 9.06 0.21
CA LYS A 57 12.43 7.92 1.09
C LYS A 57 12.11 8.24 2.55
N ASP A 58 12.74 9.28 3.08
CA ASP A 58 12.56 9.58 4.49
C ASP A 58 11.12 9.93 4.82
N GLU A 59 10.48 10.69 3.96
CA GLU A 59 9.10 11.08 4.21
C GLU A 59 8.15 9.95 3.94
N PHE A 60 8.44 9.13 2.93
CA PHE A 60 7.56 8.02 2.61
C PHE A 60 7.44 7.05 3.77
N PHE A 61 8.53 6.82 4.49
CA PHE A 61 8.52 5.87 5.59
C PHE A 61 8.19 6.49 6.94
N SER A 62 7.82 7.75 6.97
CA SER A 62 7.49 8.38 8.24
C SER A 62 6.18 9.15 8.22
N ARG A 63 5.80 9.72 7.08
CA ARG A 63 4.66 10.61 7.05
C ARG A 63 3.29 9.93 6.99
N PRO A 64 3.11 8.86 6.21
CA PRO A 64 1.79 8.23 6.16
C PRO A 64 1.42 7.56 7.48
N ASP A 65 0.15 7.29 7.66
CA ASP A 65 -0.31 6.57 8.83
C ASP A 65 0.06 5.10 8.75
N CYS A 66 0.15 4.57 7.54
CA CYS A 66 0.60 3.21 7.34
C CYS A 66 1.05 3.06 5.90
N ILE A 67 1.68 1.92 5.61
CA ILE A 67 2.09 1.61 4.25
C ILE A 67 1.51 0.26 3.88
N ILE A 68 0.88 0.19 2.72
CA ILE A 68 0.40 -1.08 2.19
C ILE A 68 1.48 -1.58 1.23
N VAL A 69 1.98 -2.77 1.50
CA VAL A 69 3.06 -3.37 0.72
C VAL A 69 2.47 -4.44 -0.17
N LEU A 70 2.66 -4.30 -1.46
CA LEU A 70 2.12 -5.26 -2.42
C LEU A 70 3.26 -6.05 -3.05
N GLY A 71 3.29 -7.33 -2.75
CA GLY A 71 4.36 -8.18 -3.23
C GLY A 71 4.38 -9.46 -2.43
N GLY A 72 5.52 -10.13 -2.43
CA GLY A 72 5.67 -11.35 -1.67
C GLY A 72 6.35 -11.11 -0.35
N ASP A 73 6.72 -12.20 0.30
CA ASP A 73 7.34 -12.12 1.60
C ASP A 73 8.65 -11.35 1.56
N GLY A 74 9.43 -11.53 0.50
CA GLY A 74 10.70 -10.82 0.39
C GLY A 74 10.50 -9.32 0.32
N THR A 75 9.48 -8.89 -0.41
CA THR A 75 9.19 -7.46 -0.51
C THR A 75 8.80 -6.90 0.85
N LEU A 76 7.94 -7.63 1.55
CA LEU A 76 7.50 -7.17 2.86
C LEU A 76 8.67 -7.08 3.82
N LEU A 77 9.57 -8.06 3.82
CA LEU A 77 10.73 -8.03 4.69
C LEU A 77 11.65 -6.86 4.36
N ALA A 78 11.84 -6.60 3.07
CA ALA A 78 12.70 -5.49 2.68
C ALA A 78 12.12 -4.16 3.13
N VAL A 79 10.80 -4.00 2.97
CA VAL A 79 10.17 -2.76 3.39
C VAL A 79 10.19 -2.64 4.91
N ALA A 80 10.02 -3.77 5.61
CA ALA A 80 10.06 -3.75 7.06
C ALA A 80 11.40 -3.25 7.57
N ARG A 81 12.48 -3.62 6.90
CA ARG A 81 13.78 -3.13 7.29
C ARG A 81 13.90 -1.63 7.10
N LEU A 82 13.37 -1.14 5.98
CA LEU A 82 13.42 0.28 5.71
C LEU A 82 12.55 1.07 6.68
N ALA A 83 11.46 0.47 7.12
CA ALA A 83 10.52 1.15 7.99
C ALA A 83 10.83 0.98 9.47
N SER A 84 11.82 0.16 9.81
CA SER A 84 12.03 -0.20 11.20
C SER A 84 12.38 1.00 12.07
N GLN A 85 13.03 1.99 11.50
CA GLN A 85 13.46 3.13 12.29
C GLN A 85 12.30 4.05 12.67
N THR A 86 11.26 4.06 11.86
CA THR A 86 10.13 4.94 12.13
C THR A 86 9.00 4.23 12.86
N GLY A 87 8.97 2.90 12.77
CA GLY A 87 7.89 2.16 13.41
C GLY A 87 6.55 2.28 12.72
N ILE A 88 6.54 2.76 11.47
CA ILE A 88 5.28 2.92 10.76
C ILE A 88 4.63 1.56 10.51
N PRO A 89 3.32 1.42 10.71
CA PRO A 89 2.67 0.14 10.48
C PRO A 89 2.71 -0.28 9.02
N LEU A 90 2.87 -1.56 8.79
CA LEU A 90 2.90 -2.12 7.46
C LEU A 90 1.81 -3.17 7.32
N PHE A 91 1.14 -3.17 6.18
CA PHE A 91 0.12 -4.16 5.88
C PHE A 91 0.48 -4.79 4.54
N GLY A 92 0.77 -6.07 4.55
CA GLY A 92 1.22 -6.74 3.34
C GLY A 92 0.09 -7.42 2.60
N ILE A 93 0.08 -7.28 1.28
CA ILE A 93 -0.83 -8.01 0.42
C ILE A 93 0.06 -8.87 -0.46
N ASN A 94 -0.07 -10.18 -0.32
CA ASN A 94 0.80 -11.10 -1.03
C ASN A 94 0.30 -11.35 -2.43
N THR A 95 0.82 -10.59 -3.39
CA THR A 95 0.39 -10.71 -4.76
C THR A 95 1.00 -11.91 -5.46
N GLY A 96 2.09 -12.44 -4.91
CA GLY A 96 2.71 -13.60 -5.51
C GLY A 96 1.93 -14.87 -5.30
N LYS A 97 0.93 -14.82 -4.42
CA LYS A 97 0.10 -15.99 -4.16
C LYS A 97 -1.35 -15.72 -4.46
N LEU A 98 -1.59 -14.95 -5.49
CA LEU A 98 -2.94 -14.62 -5.84
C LEU A 98 -3.80 -15.84 -6.12
N GLY A 99 -3.20 -16.88 -6.66
CA GLY A 99 -3.96 -18.08 -6.89
C GLY A 99 -4.55 -18.63 -5.62
N PHE A 100 -3.83 -18.48 -4.54
CA PHE A 100 -4.27 -18.93 -3.27
C PHE A 100 -5.39 -18.04 -2.74
N LEU A 101 -5.31 -16.77 -3.05
CA LEU A 101 -6.28 -15.82 -2.57
C LEU A 101 -7.46 -15.63 -3.47
N THR A 102 -7.47 -16.31 -4.60
CA THR A 102 -8.47 -16.02 -5.59
C THR A 102 -9.87 -16.25 -5.16
N GLU A 103 -10.08 -17.07 -4.14
CA GLU A 103 -11.39 -17.20 -3.75
C GLU A 103 -11.82 -15.99 -3.12
N GLY A 104 -12.13 -15.03 -3.79
CA GLY A 104 -12.63 -13.82 -3.28
C GLY A 104 -11.60 -12.75 -3.10
N GLU A 105 -10.46 -12.94 -3.73
CA GLU A 105 -9.45 -11.98 -3.47
C GLU A 105 -9.84 -10.59 -3.88
N GLY A 106 -10.62 -10.43 -4.90
CA GLY A 106 -11.06 -9.11 -5.28
C GLY A 106 -11.86 -8.48 -4.19
N ARG A 107 -12.77 -9.26 -3.62
CA ARG A 107 -13.55 -8.76 -2.52
C ARG A 107 -12.69 -8.59 -1.30
N ASP A 108 -11.79 -9.54 -1.07
CA ASP A 108 -10.93 -9.45 0.09
C ASP A 108 -10.07 -8.20 0.06
N PHE A 109 -9.61 -7.82 -1.12
CA PHE A 109 -8.83 -6.62 -1.26
C PHE A 109 -9.63 -5.40 -0.82
N HIS A 110 -10.85 -5.28 -1.30
CA HIS A 110 -11.68 -4.14 -0.94
C HIS A 110 -12.09 -4.19 0.52
N GLN A 111 -12.33 -5.39 1.04
CA GLN A 111 -12.66 -5.53 2.44
C GLN A 111 -11.48 -5.15 3.32
N LEU A 112 -10.28 -5.52 2.89
CA LEU A 112 -9.10 -5.14 3.63
C LEU A 112 -8.97 -3.63 3.69
N LEU A 113 -9.19 -2.96 2.57
CA LEU A 113 -9.13 -1.52 2.56
C LEU A 113 -10.21 -0.91 3.44
N ASP A 114 -11.40 -1.50 3.43
CA ASP A 114 -12.45 -1.02 4.31
C ASP A 114 -12.02 -1.12 5.77
N SER A 115 -11.43 -2.23 6.14
CA SER A 115 -10.99 -2.41 7.52
C SER A 115 -9.90 -1.44 7.90
N LEU A 116 -8.95 -1.24 6.99
CA LEU A 116 -7.86 -0.31 7.28
C LEU A 116 -8.36 1.11 7.43
N VAL A 117 -9.24 1.50 6.55
CA VAL A 117 -9.74 2.87 6.55
C VAL A 117 -10.60 3.13 7.78
N SER A 118 -11.35 2.14 8.19
CA SER A 118 -12.22 2.32 9.35
C SER A 118 -11.50 2.09 10.66
N GLY A 119 -10.29 1.63 10.61
CA GLY A 119 -9.54 1.40 11.84
C GLY A 119 -9.88 0.10 12.52
N GLU A 120 -10.49 -0.81 11.80
CA GLU A 120 -10.88 -2.06 12.39
C GLU A 120 -9.87 -3.16 12.21
N THR A 121 -8.65 -2.90 12.13
CA THR A 121 -7.67 -3.98 11.98
C THR A 121 -7.39 -4.73 13.29
#